data_e3ac3ec49155a0b43ed14b58b89c9a0e
#
_entry.id   e3ac3ec49155a0b43ed14b58b89c9a0e
#
_cell.length_a   1.000
_cell.length_b   1.000
_cell.length_c   1.000
_cell.angle_alpha   90.00
_cell.angle_beta   90.00
_cell.angle_gamma   90.00
#
_symmetry.space_group_name_H-M   'P 1'
#
loop_
_entity.id
_entity.type
_entity.pdbx_description
1 polymer ?
#
loop_
_entity_poly.entity_id
_entity_poly.type
_entity_poly.pdbx_seq_one_letter_code
_entity_poly.pdbx_strand_id
1 'polypeptide(L)'
;MPLSIDIVSDVVCPWCFIGKRRLEAALELYRKGRPDAPAPQITYHPFELNPDLPREGIARADYIAKKFGARGYSAHDRLVHAGAQLGIAFAFDKIARQPNTLGAHALIERARERGVQPAVKEALMQAFFVDGLDLTDTETLVRIASAAGLDRKVAEAALADEALRRAVAEEEDKARAMGVNGVPFFIFNNRVAVEGAQPPEVLLDAMLEAEKESAAV
;
A
#
# COMPACT_ATOMS: atom_id res chain seq x y z
N MET A 1 -0.08 -0.22 -25.82
CA MET A 1 -0.40 0.63 -24.66
C MET A 1 0.54 0.25 -23.52
N PRO A 2 0.88 1.15 -22.59
CA PRO A 2 1.67 0.76 -21.42
C PRO A 2 0.90 -0.27 -20.59
N LEU A 3 1.63 -1.18 -19.93
CA LEU A 3 1.07 -2.12 -18.96
C LEU A 3 0.48 -1.35 -17.78
N SER A 4 -0.79 -1.60 -17.42
CA SER A 4 -1.37 -1.07 -16.18
C SER A 4 -1.18 -2.06 -15.04
N ILE A 5 -0.85 -1.54 -13.86
CA ILE A 5 -0.69 -2.31 -12.63
C ILE A 5 -1.49 -1.62 -11.53
N ASP A 6 -2.63 -2.21 -11.18
CA ASP A 6 -3.48 -1.75 -10.10
C ASP A 6 -3.16 -2.55 -8.84
N ILE A 7 -2.96 -1.85 -7.70
CA ILE A 7 -2.48 -2.46 -6.46
C ILE A 7 -3.43 -2.09 -5.33
N VAL A 8 -4.22 -3.04 -4.87
CA VAL A 8 -5.05 -2.86 -3.68
C VAL A 8 -4.20 -3.11 -2.44
N SER A 9 -4.09 -2.14 -1.54
CA SER A 9 -3.15 -2.23 -0.42
C SER A 9 -3.47 -1.29 0.73
N ASP A 10 -3.03 -1.66 1.95
CA ASP A 10 -3.08 -0.81 3.14
C ASP A 10 -1.69 -0.34 3.57
N VAL A 11 -1.60 0.89 4.12
CA VAL A 11 -0.34 1.48 4.62
C VAL A 11 0.17 0.80 5.89
N VAL A 12 -0.70 0.12 6.64
CA VAL A 12 -0.38 -0.62 7.87
C VAL A 12 -0.28 -2.14 7.66
N CYS A 13 -0.27 -2.59 6.40
CA CYS A 13 -0.04 -3.98 6.05
C CYS A 13 1.46 -4.23 5.78
N PRO A 14 2.18 -4.98 6.62
CA PRO A 14 3.61 -5.23 6.39
C PRO A 14 3.86 -6.06 5.13
N TRP A 15 2.93 -6.96 4.76
CA TRP A 15 3.00 -7.69 3.50
C TRP A 15 2.81 -6.79 2.29
N CYS A 16 2.06 -5.69 2.40
CA CYS A 16 1.97 -4.68 1.34
C CYS A 16 3.30 -3.98 1.10
N PHE A 17 4.06 -3.71 2.17
CA PHE A 17 5.39 -3.11 2.02
C PHE A 17 6.38 -4.09 1.39
N ILE A 18 6.39 -5.35 1.82
CA ILE A 18 7.17 -6.44 1.21
C ILE A 18 6.76 -6.62 -0.27
N GLY A 19 5.46 -6.67 -0.55
CA GLY A 19 4.93 -6.82 -1.91
C GLY A 19 5.35 -5.68 -2.84
N LYS A 20 5.38 -4.44 -2.32
CA LYS A 20 5.88 -3.29 -3.06
C LYS A 20 7.35 -3.46 -3.46
N ARG A 21 8.23 -3.88 -2.55
CA ARG A 21 9.64 -4.16 -2.87
C ARG A 21 9.81 -5.28 -3.90
N ARG A 22 8.99 -6.32 -3.79
CA ARG A 22 9.01 -7.44 -4.75
C ARG A 22 8.52 -7.00 -6.13
N LEU A 23 7.51 -6.13 -6.19
CA LEU A 23 7.06 -5.54 -7.45
C LEU A 23 8.16 -4.65 -8.06
N GLU A 24 8.87 -3.85 -7.28
CA GLU A 24 9.99 -3.04 -7.76
C GLU A 24 11.08 -3.91 -8.40
N ALA A 25 11.43 -5.03 -7.76
CA ALA A 25 12.36 -6.00 -8.33
C ALA A 25 11.82 -6.65 -9.62
N ALA A 26 10.53 -7.00 -9.66
CA ALA A 26 9.88 -7.53 -10.87
C ALA A 26 9.89 -6.51 -12.02
N LEU A 27 9.65 -5.23 -11.72
CA LEU A 27 9.73 -4.14 -12.69
C LEU A 27 11.13 -3.93 -13.26
N GLU A 28 12.17 -4.15 -12.46
CA GLU A 28 13.55 -4.12 -12.96
C GLU A 28 13.84 -5.28 -13.92
N LEU A 29 13.37 -6.49 -13.60
CA LEU A 29 13.47 -7.65 -14.48
C LEU A 29 12.70 -7.43 -15.78
N TYR A 30 11.48 -6.90 -15.69
CA TYR A 30 10.64 -6.56 -16.81
C TYR A 30 11.34 -5.56 -17.77
N ARG A 31 11.89 -4.45 -17.24
CA ARG A 31 12.61 -3.46 -18.05
C ARG A 31 13.86 -4.03 -18.73
N LYS A 32 14.60 -4.92 -18.05
CA LYS A 32 15.76 -5.60 -18.62
C LYS A 32 15.37 -6.52 -19.78
N GLY A 33 14.26 -7.23 -19.66
CA GLY A 33 13.75 -8.11 -20.72
C GLY A 33 13.03 -7.38 -21.84
N ARG A 34 12.62 -6.13 -21.63
CA ARG A 34 11.82 -5.31 -22.56
C ARG A 34 12.26 -3.84 -22.55
N PRO A 35 13.48 -3.54 -22.99
CA PRO A 35 14.06 -2.19 -22.89
C PRO A 35 13.28 -1.13 -23.69
N ASP A 36 12.60 -1.52 -24.77
CA ASP A 36 11.82 -0.63 -25.63
C ASP A 36 10.34 -0.52 -25.24
N ALA A 37 9.89 -1.28 -24.22
CA ALA A 37 8.52 -1.18 -23.75
C ALA A 37 8.28 0.13 -22.98
N PRO A 38 7.10 0.75 -23.11
CA PRO A 38 6.77 1.91 -22.30
C PRO A 38 6.74 1.53 -20.81
N ALA A 39 7.09 2.48 -19.94
CA ALA A 39 7.06 2.26 -18.51
C ALA A 39 5.64 1.87 -18.04
N PRO A 40 5.49 0.82 -17.21
CA PRO A 40 4.21 0.46 -16.63
C PRO A 40 3.58 1.60 -15.83
N GLN A 41 2.25 1.73 -15.90
CA GLN A 41 1.48 2.67 -15.11
C GLN A 41 1.01 1.99 -13.82
N ILE A 42 1.39 2.54 -12.68
CA ILE A 42 1.07 1.97 -11.36
C ILE A 42 0.05 2.86 -10.67
N THR A 43 -1.05 2.23 -10.21
CA THR A 43 -2.09 2.89 -9.41
C THR A 43 -2.30 2.13 -8.11
N TYR A 44 -2.32 2.84 -6.99
CA TYR A 44 -2.66 2.27 -5.69
C TYR A 44 -4.12 2.55 -5.35
N HIS A 45 -4.83 1.49 -4.98
CA HIS A 45 -6.22 1.51 -4.53
C HIS A 45 -6.30 1.29 -3.01
N PRO A 46 -7.25 1.94 -2.33
CA PRO A 46 -7.39 1.84 -0.89
C PRO A 46 -7.90 0.46 -0.45
N PHE A 47 -7.46 0.05 0.73
CA PHE A 47 -8.02 -1.08 1.46
C PHE A 47 -7.65 -0.98 2.93
N GLU A 48 -8.63 -0.79 3.80
CA GLU A 48 -8.42 -0.80 5.24
C GLU A 48 -8.50 -2.22 5.81
N LEU A 49 -7.42 -2.71 6.43
CA LEU A 49 -7.43 -3.99 7.17
C LEU A 49 -8.29 -3.92 8.42
N ASN A 50 -8.59 -2.73 8.90
CA ASN A 50 -9.31 -2.48 10.14
C ASN A 50 -10.22 -1.25 10.00
N PRO A 51 -11.27 -1.28 9.13
CA PRO A 51 -12.13 -0.13 8.85
C PRO A 51 -12.95 0.31 10.08
N ASP A 52 -13.19 -0.63 11.02
CA ASP A 52 -13.98 -0.38 12.24
C ASP A 52 -13.18 0.29 13.36
N LEU A 53 -11.89 0.58 13.18
CA LEU A 53 -11.12 1.30 14.18
C LEU A 53 -11.58 2.77 14.26
N PRO A 54 -11.64 3.34 15.49
CA PRO A 54 -11.94 4.75 15.64
C PRO A 54 -10.88 5.61 14.96
N ARG A 55 -11.22 6.84 14.58
CA ARG A 55 -10.29 7.78 13.90
C ARG A 55 -8.99 8.02 14.65
N GLU A 56 -9.07 8.06 15.98
CA GLU A 56 -7.92 8.19 16.88
C GLU A 56 -7.10 6.90 17.01
N GLY A 57 -7.53 5.80 16.37
CA GLY A 57 -6.90 4.50 16.48
C GLY A 57 -6.99 3.90 17.89
N ILE A 58 -6.25 2.84 18.12
CA ILE A 58 -6.14 2.16 19.43
C ILE A 58 -4.68 1.92 19.80
N ALA A 59 -4.40 1.64 21.08
CA ALA A 59 -3.06 1.25 21.51
C ALA A 59 -2.60 0.00 20.74
N ARG A 60 -1.34 0.00 20.28
CA ARG A 60 -0.79 -1.13 19.51
C ARG A 60 -0.81 -2.43 20.29
N ALA A 61 -0.56 -2.38 21.60
CA ALA A 61 -0.60 -3.56 22.46
C ALA A 61 -1.98 -4.21 22.47
N ASP A 62 -3.05 -3.42 22.59
CA ASP A 62 -4.43 -3.90 22.60
C ASP A 62 -4.80 -4.51 21.24
N TYR A 63 -4.39 -3.89 20.15
CA TYR A 63 -4.58 -4.42 18.81
C TYR A 63 -3.91 -5.79 18.62
N ILE A 64 -2.64 -5.91 19.01
CA ILE A 64 -1.88 -7.17 18.90
C ILE A 64 -2.52 -8.26 19.78
N ALA A 65 -2.88 -7.95 21.02
CA ALA A 65 -3.53 -8.88 21.92
C ALA A 65 -4.87 -9.39 21.36
N LYS A 66 -5.68 -8.48 20.82
CA LYS A 66 -6.99 -8.82 20.25
C LYS A 66 -6.89 -9.66 18.97
N LYS A 67 -5.97 -9.29 18.05
CA LYS A 67 -5.89 -9.88 16.70
C LYS A 67 -5.07 -11.17 16.65
N PHE A 68 -4.01 -11.26 17.43
CA PHE A 68 -3.01 -12.33 17.33
C PHE A 68 -2.82 -13.13 18.63
N GLY A 69 -3.31 -12.62 19.76
CA GLY A 69 -3.11 -13.24 21.07
C GLY A 69 -1.62 -13.46 21.37
N ALA A 70 -1.30 -14.56 22.06
CA ALA A 70 0.09 -14.91 22.42
C ALA A 70 1.02 -15.18 21.21
N ARG A 71 0.49 -15.40 20.01
CA ARG A 71 1.25 -15.67 18.79
C ARG A 71 1.70 -14.39 18.04
N GLY A 72 1.33 -13.21 18.51
CA GLY A 72 1.63 -11.94 17.83
C GLY A 72 3.12 -11.69 17.60
N TYR A 73 3.96 -12.04 18.57
CA TYR A 73 5.40 -11.83 18.49
C TYR A 73 6.12 -12.74 17.48
N SER A 74 5.73 -14.02 17.37
CA SER A 74 6.35 -14.94 16.41
C SER A 74 6.04 -14.61 14.94
N ALA A 75 4.96 -13.89 14.68
CA ALA A 75 4.65 -13.38 13.35
C ALA A 75 5.56 -12.19 12.96
N HIS A 76 5.95 -11.36 13.92
CA HIS A 76 6.87 -10.25 13.70
C HIS A 76 8.25 -10.71 13.25
N ASP A 77 8.83 -11.75 13.85
CA ASP A 77 10.16 -12.25 13.50
C ASP A 77 10.27 -12.65 12.01
N ARG A 78 9.24 -13.30 11.49
CA ARG A 78 9.20 -13.66 10.06
C ARG A 78 9.11 -12.43 9.15
N LEU A 79 8.36 -11.41 9.56
CA LEU A 79 8.25 -10.16 8.81
C LEU A 79 9.55 -9.37 8.84
N VAL A 80 10.20 -9.27 10.00
CA VAL A 80 11.51 -8.62 10.16
C VAL A 80 12.55 -9.28 9.26
N HIS A 81 12.62 -10.63 9.29
CA HIS A 81 13.55 -11.38 8.43
C HIS A 81 13.27 -11.15 6.93
N ALA A 82 12.01 -11.28 6.50
CA ALA A 82 11.63 -11.06 5.10
C ALA A 82 11.86 -9.61 4.66
N GLY A 83 11.59 -8.64 5.53
CA GLY A 83 11.83 -7.22 5.27
C GLY A 83 13.31 -6.90 5.13
N ALA A 84 14.15 -7.43 6.02
CA ALA A 84 15.59 -7.21 5.98
C ALA A 84 16.23 -7.65 4.66
N GLN A 85 15.76 -8.76 4.07
CA GLN A 85 16.21 -9.22 2.75
C GLN A 85 15.84 -8.26 1.61
N LEU A 86 14.88 -7.38 1.82
CA LEU A 86 14.38 -6.40 0.87
C LEU A 86 14.72 -4.95 1.25
N GLY A 87 15.63 -4.77 2.20
CA GLY A 87 16.05 -3.45 2.67
C GLY A 87 15.02 -2.70 3.53
N ILE A 88 14.02 -3.41 4.09
CA ILE A 88 13.04 -2.82 5.00
C ILE A 88 13.46 -3.10 6.45
N ALA A 89 13.84 -2.06 7.18
CA ALA A 89 14.20 -2.16 8.60
C ALA A 89 12.95 -2.03 9.49
N PHE A 90 12.09 -3.05 9.51
CA PHE A 90 10.90 -3.04 10.35
C PHE A 90 11.22 -2.81 11.83
N ALA A 91 10.62 -1.78 12.42
CA ALA A 91 10.76 -1.40 13.82
C ALA A 91 9.40 -1.45 14.55
N PHE A 92 8.80 -2.65 14.60
CA PHE A 92 7.48 -2.88 15.19
C PHE A 92 7.37 -2.47 16.66
N ASP A 93 8.50 -2.47 17.38
CA ASP A 93 8.64 -2.03 18.77
C ASP A 93 8.43 -0.51 18.94
N LYS A 94 8.68 0.29 17.91
CA LYS A 94 8.44 1.73 17.92
C LYS A 94 6.97 2.10 17.73
N ILE A 95 6.15 1.20 17.18
CA ILE A 95 4.76 1.49 16.85
C ILE A 95 3.92 1.49 18.12
N ALA A 96 3.55 2.68 18.59
CA ALA A 96 2.74 2.83 19.80
C ALA A 96 1.23 2.68 19.54
N ARG A 97 0.76 3.00 18.34
CA ARG A 97 -0.67 3.07 18.00
C ARG A 97 -0.98 2.36 16.68
N GLN A 98 -2.11 1.65 16.65
CA GLN A 98 -2.70 1.12 15.42
C GLN A 98 -3.73 2.12 14.90
N PRO A 99 -3.49 2.75 13.75
CA PRO A 99 -4.40 3.76 13.21
C PRO A 99 -5.58 3.15 12.47
N ASN A 100 -6.68 3.91 12.36
CA ASN A 100 -7.57 3.87 11.23
C ASN A 100 -6.85 4.51 10.03
N THR A 101 -6.91 3.90 8.85
CA THR A 101 -6.07 4.30 7.71
C THR A 101 -6.80 5.12 6.64
N LEU A 102 -8.09 5.43 6.86
CA LEU A 102 -8.90 6.18 5.90
C LEU A 102 -8.30 7.56 5.56
N GLY A 103 -7.74 8.27 6.55
CA GLY A 103 -7.05 9.54 6.33
C GLY A 103 -5.79 9.40 5.46
N ALA A 104 -5.00 8.37 5.70
CA ALA A 104 -3.83 8.07 4.89
C ALA A 104 -4.22 7.71 3.45
N HIS A 105 -5.30 6.93 3.25
CA HIS A 105 -5.83 6.61 1.93
C HIS A 105 -6.38 7.83 1.21
N ALA A 106 -7.04 8.77 1.89
CA ALA A 106 -7.46 10.05 1.32
C ALA A 106 -6.28 10.88 0.78
N LEU A 107 -5.14 10.89 1.50
CA LEU A 107 -3.91 11.53 1.02
C LEU A 107 -3.34 10.84 -0.21
N ILE A 108 -3.30 9.51 -0.24
CA ILE A 108 -2.81 8.71 -1.37
C ILE A 108 -3.69 8.95 -2.61
N GLU A 109 -5.00 9.01 -2.44
CA GLU A 109 -5.93 9.31 -3.53
C GLU A 109 -5.72 10.73 -4.07
N ARG A 110 -5.61 11.72 -3.21
CA ARG A 110 -5.30 13.10 -3.63
C ARG A 110 -3.93 13.22 -4.31
N ALA A 111 -2.96 12.44 -3.85
CA ALA A 111 -1.63 12.36 -4.45
C ALA A 111 -1.65 11.75 -5.87
N ARG A 112 -2.61 10.88 -6.18
CA ARG A 112 -2.83 10.33 -7.53
C ARG A 112 -3.11 11.44 -8.53
N GLU A 113 -4.04 12.35 -8.20
CA GLU A 113 -4.38 13.49 -9.05
C GLU A 113 -3.20 14.45 -9.29
N ARG A 114 -2.19 14.40 -8.42
CA ARG A 114 -0.99 15.25 -8.47
C ARG A 114 0.25 14.52 -9.04
N GLY A 115 0.11 13.25 -9.42
CA GLY A 115 1.20 12.45 -9.97
C GLY A 115 2.26 12.03 -8.97
N VAL A 116 2.00 12.13 -7.66
CA VAL A 116 2.95 11.81 -6.58
C VAL A 116 2.47 10.64 -5.70
N GLN A 117 1.47 9.88 -6.14
CA GLN A 117 0.86 8.78 -5.39
C GLN A 117 1.89 7.75 -4.87
N PRO A 118 2.81 7.21 -5.70
CA PRO A 118 3.77 6.21 -5.23
C PRO A 118 4.71 6.74 -4.14
N ALA A 119 5.10 8.02 -4.24
CA ALA A 119 5.98 8.66 -3.26
C ALA A 119 5.28 8.86 -1.91
N VAL A 120 4.03 9.33 -1.91
CA VAL A 120 3.23 9.50 -0.69
C VAL A 120 2.95 8.15 -0.04
N LYS A 121 2.60 7.11 -0.83
CA LYS A 121 2.40 5.74 -0.32
C LYS A 121 3.66 5.20 0.35
N GLU A 122 4.81 5.34 -0.30
CA GLU A 122 6.10 4.92 0.26
C GLU A 122 6.41 5.64 1.57
N ALA A 123 6.28 6.95 1.60
CA ALA A 123 6.59 7.76 2.78
C ALA A 123 5.71 7.39 3.98
N LEU A 124 4.42 7.12 3.77
CA LEU A 124 3.51 6.67 4.83
C LEU A 124 3.89 5.29 5.38
N MET A 125 4.28 4.34 4.52
CA MET A 125 4.73 3.03 4.95
C MET A 125 6.05 3.11 5.72
N GLN A 126 7.02 3.91 5.26
CA GLN A 126 8.28 4.16 5.96
C GLN A 126 8.02 4.78 7.34
N ALA A 127 7.22 5.84 7.39
CA ALA A 127 6.88 6.52 8.63
C ALA A 127 6.26 5.57 9.66
N PHE A 128 5.37 4.70 9.25
CA PHE A 128 4.71 3.75 10.14
C PHE A 128 5.62 2.60 10.57
N PHE A 129 6.24 1.91 9.61
CA PHE A 129 6.94 0.66 9.88
C PHE A 129 8.38 0.80 10.33
N VAL A 130 9.06 1.87 9.92
CA VAL A 130 10.49 2.09 10.21
C VAL A 130 10.68 3.14 11.29
N ASP A 131 9.95 4.27 11.16
CA ASP A 131 10.09 5.38 12.10
C ASP A 131 9.16 5.24 13.32
N GLY A 132 8.08 4.43 13.22
CA GLY A 132 7.09 4.22 14.29
C GLY A 132 6.18 5.42 14.52
N LEU A 133 5.98 6.28 13.48
CA LEU A 133 5.18 7.48 13.61
C LEU A 133 3.67 7.15 13.71
N ASP A 134 2.96 8.00 14.44
CA ASP A 134 1.51 7.89 14.61
C ASP A 134 0.78 8.47 13.39
N LEU A 135 0.15 7.59 12.61
CA LEU A 135 -0.65 7.99 11.44
C LEU A 135 -2.09 8.41 11.80
N THR A 136 -2.44 8.52 13.07
CA THR A 136 -3.70 9.15 13.50
C THR A 136 -3.56 10.67 13.66
N ASP A 137 -2.32 11.15 13.83
CA ASP A 137 -2.04 12.58 13.98
C ASP A 137 -2.04 13.30 12.63
N THR A 138 -2.97 14.25 12.49
CA THR A 138 -3.18 15.02 11.26
C THR A 138 -1.93 15.78 10.81
N GLU A 139 -1.21 16.41 11.75
CA GLU A 139 0.01 17.17 11.41
C GLU A 139 1.12 16.24 10.92
N THR A 140 1.26 15.07 11.53
CA THR A 140 2.19 14.03 11.08
C THR A 140 1.86 13.56 9.67
N LEU A 141 0.60 13.27 9.35
CA LEU A 141 0.15 12.89 8.02
C LEU A 141 0.45 13.99 6.98
N VAL A 142 0.13 15.24 7.29
CA VAL A 142 0.41 16.39 6.40
C VAL A 142 1.90 16.53 6.16
N ARG A 143 2.72 16.44 7.20
CA ARG A 143 4.19 16.56 7.11
C ARG A 143 4.78 15.46 6.24
N ILE A 144 4.34 14.19 6.40
CA ILE A 144 4.80 13.06 5.62
C ILE A 144 4.43 13.25 4.13
N ALA A 145 3.17 13.57 3.84
CA ALA A 145 2.69 13.75 2.48
C ALA A 145 3.39 14.93 1.78
N SER A 146 3.63 16.01 2.53
CA SER A 146 4.32 17.20 1.99
C SER A 146 5.79 16.92 1.67
N ALA A 147 6.48 16.20 2.53
CA ALA A 147 7.85 15.75 2.27
C ALA A 147 7.95 14.82 1.05
N ALA A 148 6.87 14.11 0.74
CA ALA A 148 6.75 13.23 -0.43
C ALA A 148 6.26 13.96 -1.71
N GLY A 149 6.11 15.29 -1.69
CA GLY A 149 5.81 16.11 -2.85
C GLY A 149 4.33 16.53 -3.02
N LEU A 150 3.45 16.19 -2.07
CA LEU A 150 2.09 16.72 -2.07
C LEU A 150 2.08 18.10 -1.40
N ASP A 151 1.55 19.12 -2.06
CA ASP A 151 1.44 20.46 -1.48
C ASP A 151 0.74 20.43 -0.11
N ARG A 152 1.28 21.18 0.88
CA ARG A 152 0.79 21.16 2.26
C ARG A 152 -0.70 21.52 2.36
N LYS A 153 -1.13 22.57 1.64
CA LYS A 153 -2.54 23.00 1.69
C LYS A 153 -3.46 21.97 1.03
N VAL A 154 -2.95 21.29 -0.01
CA VAL A 154 -3.68 20.18 -0.66
C VAL A 154 -3.81 19.00 0.30
N ALA A 155 -2.76 18.66 1.06
CA ALA A 155 -2.81 17.59 2.06
C ALA A 155 -3.78 17.92 3.22
N GLU A 156 -3.71 19.14 3.75
CA GLU A 156 -4.63 19.63 4.80
C GLU A 156 -6.09 19.58 4.31
N ALA A 157 -6.36 20.08 3.10
CA ALA A 157 -7.68 20.05 2.50
C ALA A 157 -8.19 18.61 2.28
N ALA A 158 -7.34 17.68 1.82
CA ALA A 158 -7.69 16.28 1.62
C ALA A 158 -8.12 15.59 2.92
N LEU A 159 -7.42 15.86 4.03
CA LEU A 159 -7.77 15.29 5.34
C LEU A 159 -9.06 15.88 5.93
N ALA A 160 -9.45 17.09 5.54
CA ALA A 160 -10.70 17.72 5.94
C ALA A 160 -11.88 17.39 5.01
N ASP A 161 -11.62 16.78 3.84
CA ASP A 161 -12.61 16.49 2.81
C ASP A 161 -13.39 15.20 3.12
N GLU A 162 -14.58 15.36 3.72
CA GLU A 162 -15.46 14.22 4.02
C GLU A 162 -16.06 13.58 2.75
N ALA A 163 -16.14 14.29 1.63
CA ALA A 163 -16.60 13.70 0.38
C ALA A 163 -15.52 12.77 -0.20
N LEU A 164 -14.24 13.18 -0.14
CA LEU A 164 -13.11 12.33 -0.52
C LEU A 164 -13.04 11.08 0.37
N ARG A 165 -13.21 11.20 1.69
CA ARG A 165 -13.24 10.06 2.60
C ARG A 165 -14.32 9.05 2.25
N ARG A 166 -15.53 9.52 1.93
CA ARG A 166 -16.62 8.65 1.47
C ARG A 166 -16.28 7.97 0.15
N ALA A 167 -15.71 8.69 -0.81
CA ALA A 167 -15.31 8.11 -2.09
C ALA A 167 -14.24 7.02 -1.93
N VAL A 168 -13.27 7.22 -1.02
CA VAL A 168 -12.25 6.21 -0.67
C VAL A 168 -12.91 4.96 -0.06
N ALA A 169 -13.82 5.13 0.89
CA ALA A 169 -14.52 4.00 1.51
C ALA A 169 -15.40 3.23 0.49
N GLU A 170 -16.08 3.95 -0.43
CA GLU A 170 -16.85 3.33 -1.51
C GLU A 170 -15.96 2.54 -2.49
N GLU A 171 -14.73 2.99 -2.75
CA GLU A 171 -13.76 2.27 -3.57
C GLU A 171 -13.29 0.99 -2.90
N GLU A 172 -13.07 1.01 -1.58
CA GLU A 172 -12.77 -0.19 -0.79
C GLU A 172 -13.92 -1.20 -0.82
N ASP A 173 -15.15 -0.75 -0.66
CA ASP A 173 -16.33 -1.61 -0.73
C ASP A 173 -16.43 -2.30 -2.11
N LYS A 174 -16.14 -1.57 -3.19
CA LYS A 174 -16.07 -2.16 -4.54
C LYS A 174 -14.98 -3.22 -4.65
N ALA A 175 -13.78 -2.97 -4.12
CA ALA A 175 -12.70 -3.96 -4.11
C ALA A 175 -13.12 -5.24 -3.35
N ARG A 176 -13.77 -5.10 -2.18
CA ARG A 176 -14.32 -6.23 -1.41
C ARG A 176 -15.41 -6.97 -2.19
N ALA A 177 -16.32 -6.25 -2.84
CA ALA A 177 -17.38 -6.84 -3.66
C ALA A 177 -16.84 -7.61 -4.88
N MET A 178 -15.69 -7.22 -5.41
CA MET A 178 -14.97 -7.94 -6.47
C MET A 178 -14.16 -9.15 -5.95
N GLY A 179 -14.22 -9.45 -4.65
CA GLY A 179 -13.58 -10.63 -4.06
C GLY A 179 -12.17 -10.38 -3.49
N VAL A 180 -11.71 -9.14 -3.38
CA VAL A 180 -10.47 -8.82 -2.69
C VAL A 180 -10.67 -8.98 -1.18
N ASN A 181 -10.14 -10.06 -0.61
CA ASN A 181 -10.29 -10.40 0.82
C ASN A 181 -8.98 -10.24 1.60
N GLY A 182 -7.89 -9.93 0.92
CA GLY A 182 -6.57 -9.75 1.51
C GLY A 182 -5.67 -8.89 0.64
N VAL A 183 -4.68 -8.27 1.27
CA VAL A 183 -3.75 -7.36 0.61
C VAL A 183 -2.29 -7.71 0.96
N PRO A 184 -1.32 -7.44 0.04
CA PRO A 184 -1.51 -6.76 -1.25
C PRO A 184 -2.22 -7.63 -2.27
N PHE A 185 -2.94 -6.99 -3.18
CA PHE A 185 -3.56 -7.65 -4.33
C PHE A 185 -3.18 -6.86 -5.59
N PHE A 186 -2.61 -7.54 -6.58
CA PHE A 186 -2.10 -6.93 -7.82
C PHE A 186 -2.99 -7.32 -8.98
N ILE A 187 -3.30 -6.37 -9.86
CA ILE A 187 -4.08 -6.58 -11.07
C ILE A 187 -3.29 -5.99 -12.24
N PHE A 188 -3.00 -6.82 -13.24
CA PHE A 188 -2.25 -6.44 -14.44
C PHE A 188 -3.19 -6.37 -15.64
N ASN A 189 -3.27 -5.21 -16.30
CA ASN A 189 -4.13 -4.92 -17.46
C ASN A 189 -5.63 -5.30 -17.26
N ASN A 190 -6.14 -5.24 -16.02
CA ASN A 190 -7.50 -5.71 -15.65
C ASN A 190 -7.81 -7.16 -16.04
N ARG A 191 -6.81 -8.04 -16.15
CA ARG A 191 -6.93 -9.41 -16.67
C ARG A 191 -6.29 -10.46 -15.78
N VAL A 192 -5.06 -10.23 -15.35
CA VAL A 192 -4.32 -11.17 -14.51
C VAL A 192 -4.24 -10.64 -13.11
N ALA A 193 -4.66 -11.44 -12.12
CA ALA A 193 -4.64 -11.07 -10.71
C ALA A 193 -3.65 -11.95 -9.93
N VAL A 194 -2.93 -11.33 -8.99
CA VAL A 194 -1.99 -12.01 -8.08
C VAL A 194 -2.26 -11.57 -6.65
N GLU A 195 -2.61 -12.52 -5.79
CA GLU A 195 -2.85 -12.28 -4.38
C GLU A 195 -1.58 -12.45 -3.56
N GLY A 196 -1.39 -11.56 -2.59
CA GLY A 196 -0.30 -11.60 -1.63
C GLY A 196 1.03 -11.08 -2.16
N ALA A 197 1.99 -10.98 -1.27
CA ALA A 197 3.35 -10.55 -1.59
C ALA A 197 4.12 -11.73 -2.23
N GLN A 198 3.83 -12.07 -3.47
CA GLN A 198 4.48 -13.14 -4.22
C GLN A 198 5.93 -12.78 -4.60
N PRO A 199 6.81 -13.77 -4.88
CA PRO A 199 8.16 -13.53 -5.38
C PRO A 199 8.19 -12.66 -6.65
N PRO A 200 9.28 -11.92 -6.93
CA PRO A 200 9.39 -11.08 -8.12
C PRO A 200 9.15 -11.81 -9.43
N GLU A 201 9.58 -13.07 -9.53
CA GLU A 201 9.42 -13.91 -10.72
C GLU A 201 7.95 -14.18 -11.03
N VAL A 202 7.13 -14.43 -10.00
CA VAL A 202 5.68 -14.65 -10.15
C VAL A 202 4.97 -13.37 -10.63
N LEU A 203 5.38 -12.22 -10.10
CA LEU A 203 4.84 -10.93 -10.53
C LEU A 203 5.27 -10.61 -11.97
N LEU A 204 6.50 -10.94 -12.35
CA LEU A 204 6.99 -10.81 -13.73
C LEU A 204 6.20 -11.69 -14.69
N ASP A 205 5.98 -12.95 -14.35
CA ASP A 205 5.20 -13.88 -15.17
C ASP A 205 3.78 -13.35 -15.41
N ALA A 206 3.14 -12.81 -14.37
CA ALA A 206 1.82 -12.18 -14.46
C ALA A 206 1.81 -10.95 -15.38
N MET A 207 2.84 -10.10 -15.32
CA MET A 207 3.00 -8.96 -16.24
C MET A 207 3.09 -9.42 -17.69
N LEU A 208 3.92 -10.43 -17.95
CA LEU A 208 4.15 -10.96 -19.29
C LEU A 208 2.88 -11.65 -19.85
N GLU A 209 2.12 -12.33 -19.00
CA GLU A 209 0.86 -12.97 -19.39
C GLU A 209 -0.21 -11.92 -19.74
N ALA A 210 -0.35 -10.89 -18.91
CA ALA A 210 -1.30 -9.81 -19.15
C ALA A 210 -1.05 -9.04 -20.46
N GLU A 211 0.20 -9.02 -20.96
CA GLU A 211 0.53 -8.42 -22.25
C GLU A 211 0.20 -9.33 -23.43
N LYS A 212 0.41 -10.65 -23.34
CA LYS A 212 0.07 -11.60 -24.42
C LYS A 212 -1.42 -11.54 -24.74
N GLU A 213 -2.27 -11.53 -23.73
CA GLU A 213 -3.71 -11.43 -23.91
C GLU A 213 -4.15 -10.08 -24.50
N SER A 214 -3.38 -9.00 -24.29
CA SER A 214 -3.66 -7.69 -24.89
C SER A 214 -3.31 -7.61 -26.37
N ALA A 215 -2.42 -8.48 -26.87
CA ALA A 215 -2.02 -8.53 -28.27
C ALA A 215 -2.95 -9.43 -29.13
N ALA A 216 -3.85 -10.19 -28.50
CA ALA A 216 -4.75 -11.14 -29.15
C ALA A 216 -6.15 -10.56 -29.46
N VAL A 217 -6.40 -9.28 -29.18
CA VAL A 217 -7.63 -8.52 -29.44
C VAL A 217 -7.35 -7.40 -30.44
#